data_9cb09c4ef52efb3e8f40253791fcb40e
#
_entry.id   9cb09c4ef52efb3e8f40253791fcb40e
#
_cell.length_a   1.000
_cell.length_b   1.000
_cell.length_c   1.000
_cell.angle_alpha   90.00
_cell.angle_beta   90.00
_cell.angle_gamma   90.00
#
_symmetry.space_group_name_H-M   'P 1'
#
loop_
_entity.id
_entity.type
_entity.pdbx_description
1 polymer ?
#
loop_
_entity_poly.entity_id
_entity_poly.type
_entity_poly.pdbx_seq_one_letter_code
_entity_poly.pdbx_strand_id
1 'polypeptide(L)'
;HGTTTMFTDPHEVANVLGLEGVRLMHDEAMAQPINVFVEMPSCAPSAPGLETPGAEIGPRDVAEAMAWPGVVGLGEMMNYPGVVAGDAKMLGEIAATQGAELRDVQSIRHPERRDP
;
A
#
# COMPACT_ATOMS: atom_id res chain seq x y z
N HIS A 1 0.83 5.66 27.34
CA HIS A 1 -0.33 6.50 27.15
C HIS A 1 -1.57 5.75 26.62
N GLY A 2 -1.52 4.43 26.46
CA GLY A 2 -2.68 3.63 26.09
C GLY A 2 -2.93 3.46 24.58
N THR A 3 -1.98 3.83 23.72
CA THR A 3 -2.07 3.53 22.28
C THR A 3 -1.95 2.02 22.07
N THR A 4 -2.95 1.41 21.45
CA THR A 4 -2.99 -0.03 21.16
C THR A 4 -2.96 -0.33 19.67
N THR A 5 -3.23 0.67 18.84
CA THR A 5 -3.34 0.52 17.39
C THR A 5 -2.87 1.79 16.70
N MET A 6 -2.15 1.63 15.59
CA MET A 6 -1.75 2.74 14.73
C MET A 6 -1.74 2.30 13.25
N PHE A 7 -1.80 3.28 12.36
CA PHE A 7 -1.64 3.12 10.93
C PHE A 7 -0.37 3.85 10.49
N THR A 8 0.31 3.33 9.47
CA THR A 8 1.52 3.95 8.92
C THR A 8 1.49 3.90 7.40
N ASP A 9 1.85 5.00 6.77
CA ASP A 9 2.07 5.12 5.33
C ASP A 9 3.57 5.42 5.10
N PRO A 10 4.41 4.40 4.78
CA PRO A 10 5.85 4.54 4.72
C PRO A 10 6.35 5.08 3.36
N HIS A 11 5.77 6.16 2.84
CA HIS A 11 6.08 6.66 1.51
C HIS A 11 7.50 7.24 1.37
N GLU A 12 8.12 7.76 2.45
CA GLU A 12 9.50 8.25 2.39
C GLU A 12 10.48 7.11 2.06
N VAL A 13 10.36 5.98 2.74
CA VAL A 13 11.23 4.83 2.46
C VAL A 13 10.87 4.18 1.13
N ALA A 14 9.61 4.20 0.74
CA ALA A 14 9.16 3.75 -0.58
C ALA A 14 9.78 4.60 -1.70
N ASN A 15 9.90 5.91 -1.51
CA ASN A 15 10.52 6.81 -2.47
C ASN A 15 12.04 6.56 -2.64
N VAL A 16 12.68 5.93 -1.66
CA VAL A 16 14.12 5.62 -1.70
C VAL A 16 14.38 4.19 -2.17
N LEU A 17 13.64 3.21 -1.65
CA LEU A 17 13.89 1.78 -1.81
C LEU A 17 12.74 1.02 -2.51
N GLY A 18 11.66 1.70 -2.91
CA GLY A 18 10.52 1.06 -3.55
C GLY A 18 9.81 0.05 -2.63
N LEU A 19 9.34 -1.02 -3.22
CA LEU A 19 8.60 -2.08 -2.52
C LEU A 19 9.42 -2.72 -1.39
N GLU A 20 10.74 -2.84 -1.55
CA GLU A 20 11.63 -3.38 -0.50
C GLU A 20 11.64 -2.48 0.76
N GLY A 21 11.57 -1.15 0.58
CA GLY A 21 11.44 -0.23 1.70
C GLY A 21 10.11 -0.40 2.44
N VAL A 22 9.03 -0.58 1.70
CA VAL A 22 7.72 -0.85 2.29
C VAL A 22 7.74 -2.19 3.05
N ARG A 23 8.37 -3.23 2.50
CA ARG A 23 8.52 -4.52 3.16
C ARG A 23 9.29 -4.42 4.46
N LEU A 24 10.39 -3.66 4.48
CA LEU A 24 11.16 -3.43 5.70
C LEU A 24 10.29 -2.84 6.82
N MET A 25 9.52 -1.81 6.50
CA MET A 25 8.61 -1.17 7.47
C MET A 25 7.46 -2.09 7.88
N HIS A 26 6.93 -2.89 6.94
CA HIS A 26 5.91 -3.90 7.20
C HIS A 26 6.41 -4.96 8.19
N ASP A 27 7.60 -5.51 7.97
CA ASP A 27 8.15 -6.57 8.82
C ASP A 27 8.42 -6.03 10.25
N GLU A 28 8.91 -4.79 10.37
CA GLU A 28 9.02 -4.10 11.64
C GLU A 28 7.64 -3.89 12.31
N ALA A 29 6.63 -3.49 11.54
CA ALA A 29 5.28 -3.30 12.04
C ALA A 29 4.69 -4.60 12.62
N MET A 30 4.88 -5.71 11.93
CA MET A 30 4.39 -7.02 12.37
C MET A 30 5.09 -7.55 13.63
N ALA A 31 6.29 -7.06 13.94
CA ALA A 31 7.05 -7.44 15.13
C ALA A 31 6.68 -6.64 16.40
N GLN A 32 5.84 -5.60 16.28
CA GLN A 32 5.50 -4.73 17.41
C GLN A 32 4.48 -5.37 18.36
N PRO A 33 4.52 -5.04 19.68
CA PRO A 33 3.55 -5.54 20.66
C PRO A 33 2.18 -4.88 20.58
N ILE A 34 2.01 -3.86 19.73
CA ILE A 34 0.74 -3.19 19.43
C ILE A 34 0.30 -3.52 18.01
N ASN A 35 -0.96 -3.25 17.69
CA ASN A 35 -1.43 -3.40 16.30
C ASN A 35 -0.88 -2.25 15.45
N VAL A 36 -0.07 -2.59 14.45
CA VAL A 36 0.40 -1.63 13.43
C VAL A 36 -0.09 -2.10 12.07
N PHE A 37 -0.95 -1.31 11.45
CA PHE A 37 -1.42 -1.55 10.11
C PHE A 37 -0.66 -0.68 9.12
N VAL A 38 -0.32 -1.25 7.97
CA VAL A 38 0.41 -0.56 6.91
C VAL A 38 -0.55 -0.18 5.80
N GLU A 39 -0.51 1.08 5.39
CA GLU A 39 -1.12 1.57 4.17
C GLU A 39 -0.05 1.55 3.07
N MET A 40 -0.36 0.95 1.92
CA MET A 40 0.59 0.87 0.81
C MET A 40 0.77 2.25 0.18
N PRO A 41 2.00 2.80 0.13
CA PRO A 41 2.24 4.08 -0.51
C PRO A 41 1.80 4.11 -1.98
N SER A 42 1.06 5.13 -2.35
CA SER A 42 0.57 5.31 -3.72
C SER A 42 1.46 6.20 -4.58
N CYS A 43 2.31 7.01 -3.96
CA CYS A 43 3.01 8.12 -4.62
C CYS A 43 4.51 8.02 -4.38
N ALA A 44 5.15 7.13 -5.11
CA ALA A 44 6.59 7.08 -5.22
C ALA A 44 6.98 7.10 -6.71
N PRO A 45 7.39 8.25 -7.27
CA PRO A 45 7.44 9.60 -6.65
C PRO A 45 6.09 10.30 -6.56
N SER A 46 5.95 11.23 -5.58
CA SER A 46 4.73 12.03 -5.39
C SER A 46 4.51 13.04 -6.53
N ALA A 47 5.59 13.60 -7.04
CA ALA A 47 5.58 14.60 -8.12
C ALA A 47 6.53 14.16 -9.24
N PRO A 48 6.07 13.29 -10.16
CA PRO A 48 6.90 12.80 -11.28
C PRO A 48 7.48 13.96 -12.10
N GLY A 49 8.79 13.89 -12.36
CA GLY A 49 9.52 14.93 -13.09
C GLY A 49 9.99 16.12 -12.26
N LEU A 50 9.52 16.28 -11.04
CA LEU A 50 9.97 17.31 -10.10
C LEU A 50 10.84 16.75 -8.96
N GLU A 51 10.81 15.45 -8.76
CA GLU A 51 11.60 14.73 -7.76
C GLU A 51 12.64 13.85 -8.42
N THR A 52 13.67 13.49 -7.63
CA THR A 52 14.66 12.47 -8.02
C THR A 52 14.50 11.27 -7.06
N PRO A 53 13.55 10.37 -7.32
CA PRO A 53 13.34 9.22 -6.46
C PRO A 53 14.46 8.18 -6.64
N GLY A 54 14.70 7.39 -5.60
CA GLY A 54 15.58 6.23 -5.66
C GLY A 54 14.88 5.01 -6.28
N ALA A 55 13.54 4.98 -6.19
CA ALA A 55 12.70 3.91 -6.73
C ALA A 55 11.31 4.45 -7.10
N GLU A 56 10.51 3.58 -7.70
CA GLU A 56 9.11 3.88 -8.04
C GLU A 56 8.21 2.77 -7.51
N ILE A 57 6.98 3.13 -7.15
CA ILE A 57 5.88 2.22 -6.88
C ILE A 57 4.92 2.26 -8.07
N GLY A 58 4.38 1.12 -8.44
CA GLY A 58 3.39 1.00 -9.49
C GLY A 58 2.27 0.02 -9.14
N PRO A 59 1.28 -0.16 -10.04
CA PRO A 59 0.10 -1.01 -9.77
C PRO A 59 0.43 -2.47 -9.40
N ARG A 60 1.54 -3.01 -9.90
CA ARG A 60 1.99 -4.37 -9.56
C ARG A 60 2.50 -4.46 -8.15
N ASP A 61 3.26 -3.47 -7.70
CA ASP A 61 3.79 -3.40 -6.34
C ASP A 61 2.66 -3.25 -5.35
N VAL A 62 1.66 -2.42 -5.67
CA VAL A 62 0.44 -2.26 -4.87
C VAL A 62 -0.31 -3.60 -4.78
N ALA A 63 -0.53 -4.29 -5.91
CA ALA A 63 -1.21 -5.58 -5.91
C ALA A 63 -0.48 -6.65 -5.10
N GLU A 64 0.86 -6.65 -5.12
CA GLU A 64 1.68 -7.55 -4.30
C GLU A 64 1.54 -7.23 -2.81
N ALA A 65 1.75 -5.96 -2.43
CA ALA A 65 1.69 -5.54 -1.03
C ALA A 65 0.31 -5.71 -0.40
N MET A 66 -0.76 -5.50 -1.16
CA MET A 66 -2.14 -5.73 -0.69
C MET A 66 -2.44 -7.19 -0.31
N ALA A 67 -1.58 -8.14 -0.69
CA ALA A 67 -1.67 -9.53 -0.25
C ALA A 67 -0.93 -9.81 1.08
N TRP A 68 -0.18 -8.85 1.62
CA TRP A 68 0.57 -9.03 2.86
C TRP A 68 -0.34 -8.86 4.08
N PRO A 69 -0.16 -9.69 5.13
CA PRO A 69 -0.91 -9.52 6.39
C PRO A 69 -0.67 -8.13 6.98
N GLY A 70 -1.74 -7.46 7.43
CA GLY A 70 -1.63 -6.14 8.06
C GLY A 70 -1.50 -4.96 7.11
N VAL A 71 -1.46 -5.18 5.80
CA VAL A 71 -1.67 -4.13 4.80
C VAL A 71 -3.16 -3.97 4.59
N VAL A 72 -3.68 -2.76 4.84
CA VAL A 72 -5.12 -2.52 4.96
C VAL A 72 -5.71 -1.63 3.87
N GLY A 73 -4.88 -1.00 3.06
CA GLY A 73 -5.35 -0.13 1.99
C GLY A 73 -4.23 0.59 1.28
N LEU A 74 -4.61 1.44 0.35
CA LEU A 74 -3.73 2.40 -0.31
C LEU A 74 -3.59 3.63 0.58
N GLY A 75 -2.37 4.11 0.74
CA GLY A 75 -2.06 5.32 1.50
C GLY A 75 -2.45 6.61 0.78
N GLU A 76 -1.96 7.73 1.26
CA GLU A 76 -2.30 9.04 0.73
C GLU A 76 -2.00 9.17 -0.77
N MET A 77 -2.98 9.62 -1.54
CA MET A 77 -2.81 9.91 -2.97
C MET A 77 -2.29 11.34 -3.18
N MET A 78 -0.99 11.55 -2.97
CA MET A 78 -0.35 12.87 -3.12
C MET A 78 -0.36 13.38 -4.56
N ASN A 79 -0.25 12.50 -5.56
CA ASN A 79 -0.37 12.85 -6.97
C ASN A 79 -1.84 13.02 -7.39
N TYR A 80 -2.58 13.82 -6.64
CA TYR A 80 -3.97 14.15 -6.96
C TYR A 80 -4.18 14.72 -8.38
N PRO A 81 -3.29 15.61 -8.89
CA PRO A 81 -3.40 16.07 -10.27
C PRO A 81 -3.36 14.95 -11.31
N GLY A 82 -2.56 13.91 -11.07
CA GLY A 82 -2.50 12.73 -11.93
C GLY A 82 -3.83 11.97 -11.96
N VAL A 83 -4.47 11.81 -10.81
CA VAL A 83 -5.80 11.16 -10.73
C VAL A 83 -6.84 11.95 -11.53
N VAL A 84 -6.90 13.26 -11.34
CA VAL A 84 -7.84 14.14 -12.07
C VAL A 84 -7.57 14.13 -13.58
N ALA A 85 -6.31 14.06 -13.99
CA ALA A 85 -5.91 13.98 -15.39
C ALA A 85 -6.13 12.57 -16.01
N GLY A 86 -6.50 11.57 -15.23
CA GLY A 86 -6.70 10.22 -15.71
C GLY A 86 -5.39 9.43 -15.93
N ASP A 87 -4.35 9.73 -15.16
CA ASP A 87 -3.06 9.03 -15.26
C ASP A 87 -3.24 7.52 -15.04
N ALA A 88 -2.74 6.74 -15.99
CA ALA A 88 -2.94 5.29 -16.02
C ALA A 88 -2.26 4.57 -14.82
N LYS A 89 -1.13 5.09 -14.33
CA LYS A 89 -0.43 4.54 -13.15
C LYS A 89 -1.28 4.74 -11.91
N MET A 90 -1.74 5.98 -11.65
CA MET A 90 -2.57 6.31 -10.48
C MET A 90 -3.89 5.53 -10.46
N LEU A 91 -4.59 5.49 -11.58
CA LEU A 91 -5.82 4.73 -11.70
C LEU A 91 -5.58 3.21 -11.58
N GLY A 92 -4.46 2.72 -12.05
CA GLY A 92 -4.04 1.34 -11.92
C GLY A 92 -3.77 0.93 -10.46
N GLU A 93 -3.17 1.80 -9.66
CA GLU A 93 -2.93 1.57 -8.23
C GLU A 93 -4.24 1.51 -7.44
N ILE A 94 -5.16 2.44 -7.72
CA ILE A 94 -6.52 2.43 -7.13
C ILE A 94 -7.25 1.13 -7.50
N ALA A 95 -7.21 0.73 -8.76
CA ALA A 95 -7.86 -0.48 -9.23
C ALA A 95 -7.25 -1.75 -8.60
N ALA A 96 -5.93 -1.80 -8.41
CA ALA A 96 -5.24 -2.90 -7.74
C ALA A 96 -5.70 -3.05 -6.28
N THR A 97 -5.85 -1.94 -5.56
CA THR A 97 -6.36 -1.91 -4.19
C THR A 97 -7.79 -2.40 -4.11
N GLN A 98 -8.69 -1.85 -4.93
CA GLN A 98 -10.10 -2.27 -4.97
C GLN A 98 -10.26 -3.75 -5.33
N GLY A 99 -9.44 -4.27 -6.22
CA GLY A 99 -9.41 -5.69 -6.57
C GLY A 99 -9.01 -6.60 -5.39
N ALA A 100 -8.11 -6.14 -4.53
CA ALA A 100 -7.70 -6.86 -3.32
C ALA A 100 -8.81 -6.83 -2.24
N GLU A 101 -9.40 -5.67 -1.98
CA GLU A 101 -10.51 -5.51 -1.02
C GLU A 101 -11.71 -6.40 -1.37
N LEU A 102 -12.07 -6.49 -2.65
CA LEU A 102 -13.15 -7.38 -3.09
C LEU A 102 -12.84 -8.85 -2.84
N ARG A 103 -11.59 -9.28 -2.94
CA ARG A 103 -11.17 -10.65 -2.62
C ARG A 103 -11.28 -10.94 -1.13
N ASP A 104 -10.91 -9.98 -0.30
CA ASP A 104 -10.98 -10.10 1.16
C ASP A 104 -12.43 -10.20 1.64
N VAL A 105 -13.32 -9.38 1.13
CA VAL A 105 -14.76 -9.45 1.43
C VAL A 105 -15.37 -10.79 0.98
N GLN A 106 -14.91 -11.34 -0.13
CA GLN A 106 -15.36 -12.67 -0.58
C GLN A 106 -14.84 -13.78 0.33
N SER A 107 -13.61 -13.68 0.86
CA SER A 107 -13.06 -14.66 1.80
C SER A 107 -13.79 -14.67 3.14
N ILE A 108 -14.25 -13.50 3.60
CA ILE A 108 -15.06 -13.37 4.81
C ILE A 108 -16.45 -13.96 4.62
N ARG A 109 -17.06 -13.79 3.44
CA ARG A 109 -18.38 -14.33 3.13
C ARG A 109 -18.40 -15.85 2.89
N HIS A 110 -17.25 -16.43 2.51
CA HIS A 110 -17.10 -17.86 2.22
C HIS A 110 -15.84 -18.43 2.87
N PRO A 111 -15.79 -18.53 4.22
CA PRO A 111 -14.62 -19.05 4.93
C PRO A 111 -14.24 -20.48 4.54
N GLU A 112 -15.15 -21.22 3.91
CA GLU A 112 -14.96 -22.60 3.45
C GLU A 112 -14.18 -22.71 2.11
N ARG A 113 -13.91 -21.58 1.44
CA ARG A 113 -13.17 -21.53 0.18
C ARG A 113 -11.72 -21.11 0.32
N ARG A 114 -11.10 -21.35 1.47
CA ARG A 114 -9.64 -21.30 1.57
C ARG A 114 -9.12 -22.61 0.97
N ASP A 115 -8.88 -22.60 -0.34
CA ASP A 115 -8.13 -23.67 -0.98
C ASP A 115 -6.72 -23.73 -0.37
N PRO A 116 -6.17 -24.94 -0.18
CA PRO A 116 -4.90 -25.18 0.51
C PRO A 116 -3.70 -24.63 -0.21
#